data_119529f7bb5b350f09957a6bd67da1ab
#
_entry.id   119529f7bb5b350f09957a6bd67da1ab
#
_cell.length_a   1.000
_cell.length_b   1.000
_cell.length_c   1.000
_cell.angle_alpha   90.00
_cell.angle_beta   90.00
_cell.angle_gamma   90.00
#
_symmetry.space_group_name_H-M   'P 1'
#
loop_
_entity.id
_entity.type
_entity.pdbx_description
1 polymer ?
#
loop_
_entity_poly.entity_id
_entity_poly.type
_entity_poly.pdbx_seq_one_letter_code
_entity_poly.pdbx_strand_id
1 'polypeptide(L)'
;PKMRMTANNSILGVGGSFDTPILNGAVFHQSTFNNLFIKGLSATIGLRLDYEKIKMEYNSISNPLNFDFSLAMGPMNITSKGLEAISSFIGKESTDYVQLLPKFALQYEWEKGNSIYATVSKGYRSGGYNIQMFSDLAQGALKNSMLDALAADPNFSLMAERILGMKDELPEVKATTQYKPEYSWDFEIGSHLTLWEGKLWADLAAFYMDTRDQQISQMAESGLGRVTINAGKSRSYGVEAALRTSLTNELSLNASYGYTYATFTDYVTKQKDSEGNLTDKSYNGKYVPFV
;
A
#
# COMPACT_ATOMS: atom_id res chain seq x y z
N PRO A 1 12.05 -27.32 -32.55
CA PRO A 1 12.88 -26.14 -32.82
C PRO A 1 13.72 -25.79 -31.60
N LYS A 2 14.98 -25.39 -31.81
CA LYS A 2 15.87 -24.93 -30.77
C LYS A 2 16.08 -23.43 -30.96
N MET A 3 15.65 -22.64 -29.99
CA MET A 3 15.82 -21.19 -29.95
C MET A 3 16.99 -20.84 -29.01
N ARG A 4 17.83 -19.93 -29.44
CA ARG A 4 18.92 -19.38 -28.61
C ARG A 4 18.95 -17.86 -28.75
N MET A 5 18.93 -17.18 -27.66
CA MET A 5 19.19 -15.75 -27.55
C MET A 5 20.47 -15.53 -26.77
N THR A 6 21.28 -14.60 -27.23
CA THR A 6 22.52 -14.21 -26.56
C THR A 6 22.50 -12.68 -26.39
N ALA A 7 22.51 -12.19 -25.16
CA ALA A 7 22.69 -10.78 -24.90
C ALA A 7 24.15 -10.42 -25.10
N ASN A 8 24.41 -9.33 -25.83
CA ASN A 8 25.76 -8.86 -26.15
C ASN A 8 26.22 -7.79 -25.13
N ASN A 9 25.27 -7.22 -24.35
CA ASN A 9 25.61 -6.34 -23.24
C ASN A 9 25.90 -7.16 -21.99
N SER A 10 26.90 -6.72 -21.23
CA SER A 10 27.20 -7.28 -19.91
C SER A 10 26.22 -6.80 -18.82
N ILE A 11 25.58 -5.63 -19.02
CA ILE A 11 24.66 -5.00 -18.07
C ILE A 11 23.48 -4.40 -18.84
N LEU A 12 22.27 -4.73 -18.41
CA LEU A 12 21.05 -4.03 -18.77
C LEU A 12 20.68 -3.07 -17.63
N GLY A 13 20.86 -1.77 -17.87
CA GLY A 13 20.44 -0.73 -16.92
C GLY A 13 19.04 -0.24 -17.26
N VAL A 14 18.16 -0.15 -16.25
CA VAL A 14 16.89 0.57 -16.34
C VAL A 14 17.03 1.79 -15.42
N GLY A 15 17.07 2.97 -16.00
CA GLY A 15 17.09 4.24 -15.29
C GLY A 15 15.70 4.88 -15.28
N GLY A 16 15.42 5.71 -14.27
CA GLY A 16 14.19 6.46 -14.24
C GLY A 16 14.23 7.65 -13.28
N SER A 17 13.48 8.70 -13.63
CA SER A 17 13.14 9.80 -12.73
C SER A 17 11.63 9.75 -12.49
N PHE A 18 11.26 9.92 -11.22
CA PHE A 18 9.88 9.89 -10.77
C PHE A 18 9.64 11.09 -9.86
N ASP A 19 8.58 11.85 -10.16
CA ASP A 19 8.12 12.93 -9.31
C ASP A 19 6.67 12.63 -8.90
N THR A 20 6.41 12.60 -7.59
CA THR A 20 5.11 12.23 -7.03
C THR A 20 4.56 13.32 -6.12
N PRO A 21 4.22 14.52 -6.67
CA PRO A 21 3.67 15.60 -5.88
C PRO A 21 2.28 15.28 -5.37
N ILE A 22 2.03 15.63 -4.12
CA ILE A 22 0.74 15.50 -3.45
C ILE A 22 0.25 16.90 -3.08
N LEU A 23 -0.98 17.22 -3.51
CA LEU A 23 -1.70 18.40 -3.07
C LEU A 23 -2.84 17.94 -2.17
N ASN A 24 -2.90 18.44 -0.94
CA ASN A 24 -4.01 18.17 -0.04
C ASN A 24 -4.55 19.47 0.58
N GLY A 25 -5.83 19.42 0.94
CA GLY A 25 -6.52 20.49 1.64
C GLY A 25 -7.69 19.90 2.42
N ALA A 26 -8.01 20.52 3.56
CA ALA A 26 -9.08 20.06 4.40
C ALA A 26 -9.86 21.21 5.01
N VAL A 27 -11.17 20.99 5.18
CA VAL A 27 -12.00 21.82 6.05
C VAL A 27 -12.58 20.94 7.14
N PHE A 28 -12.66 21.46 8.35
CA PHE A 28 -13.20 20.71 9.49
C PHE A 28 -13.97 21.61 10.43
N HIS A 29 -14.94 21.01 11.11
CA HIS A 29 -15.68 21.62 12.18
C HIS A 29 -15.83 20.63 13.33
N GLN A 30 -15.72 21.11 14.58
CA GLN A 30 -15.99 20.33 15.78
C GLN A 30 -16.73 21.18 16.78
N SER A 31 -17.79 20.63 17.35
CA SER A 31 -18.57 21.24 18.43
C SER A 31 -18.60 20.30 19.63
N THR A 32 -18.42 20.85 20.81
CA THR A 32 -18.56 20.15 22.08
C THR A 32 -19.67 20.78 22.87
N PHE A 33 -20.64 19.99 23.29
CA PHE A 33 -21.78 20.37 24.11
C PHE A 33 -21.54 19.86 25.52
N ASN A 34 -21.31 20.78 26.46
CA ASN A 34 -21.01 20.44 27.85
C ASN A 34 -22.30 20.42 28.69
N ASN A 35 -22.32 19.57 29.72
CA ASN A 35 -23.45 19.41 30.63
C ASN A 35 -24.76 19.04 29.90
N LEU A 36 -24.67 18.24 28.88
CA LEU A 36 -25.80 17.78 28.08
C LEU A 36 -26.68 16.85 28.93
N PHE A 37 -27.94 17.23 29.18
CA PHE A 37 -28.92 16.55 30.03
C PHE A 37 -28.55 16.45 31.53
N ILE A 38 -27.31 16.13 31.87
CA ILE A 38 -26.80 16.02 33.24
C ILE A 38 -25.44 16.75 33.37
N LYS A 39 -25.17 17.26 34.59
CA LYS A 39 -23.88 17.88 34.89
C LYS A 39 -22.72 16.86 34.70
N GLY A 40 -21.67 17.30 34.03
CA GLY A 40 -20.50 16.45 33.75
C GLY A 40 -20.57 15.64 32.47
N LEU A 41 -21.75 15.51 31.82
CA LEU A 41 -21.85 14.83 30.52
C LEU A 41 -21.55 15.80 29.39
N SER A 42 -20.58 15.44 28.53
CA SER A 42 -20.23 16.22 27.36
C SER A 42 -20.33 15.32 26.11
N ALA A 43 -20.83 15.90 25.01
CA ALA A 43 -20.88 15.26 23.71
C ALA A 43 -20.09 16.08 22.69
N THR A 44 -19.26 15.43 21.90
CA THR A 44 -18.49 16.07 20.82
C THR A 44 -18.92 15.47 19.48
N ILE A 45 -19.20 16.34 18.52
CA ILE A 45 -19.46 15.98 17.11
C ILE A 45 -18.43 16.71 16.27
N GLY A 46 -17.67 15.96 15.49
CA GLY A 46 -16.69 16.47 14.54
C GLY A 46 -16.94 15.96 13.15
N LEU A 47 -16.65 16.78 12.16
CA LEU A 47 -16.68 16.43 10.77
C LEU A 47 -15.51 17.07 10.05
N ARG A 48 -14.77 16.29 9.28
CA ARG A 48 -13.67 16.75 8.45
C ARG A 48 -13.89 16.26 7.02
N LEU A 49 -13.71 17.15 6.06
CA LEU A 49 -13.71 16.86 4.64
C LEU A 49 -12.30 17.12 4.10
N ASP A 50 -11.66 16.07 3.62
CA ASP A 50 -10.33 16.13 3.02
C ASP A 50 -10.45 15.96 1.51
N TYR A 51 -9.70 16.76 0.78
CA TYR A 51 -9.41 16.58 -0.63
C TYR A 51 -7.93 16.32 -0.81
N GLU A 52 -7.59 15.29 -1.56
CA GLU A 52 -6.21 14.94 -1.89
C GLU A 52 -6.09 14.66 -3.38
N LYS A 53 -5.06 15.22 -4.01
CA LYS A 53 -4.68 14.93 -5.38
C LYS A 53 -3.24 14.45 -5.42
N ILE A 54 -3.05 13.24 -5.91
CA ILE A 54 -1.76 12.59 -6.05
C ILE A 54 -1.44 12.52 -7.54
N LYS A 55 -0.25 12.97 -7.92
CA LYS A 55 0.25 12.85 -9.28
C LYS A 55 1.48 11.96 -9.29
N MET A 56 1.79 11.39 -10.44
CA MET A 56 3.06 10.73 -10.72
C MET A 56 3.49 11.14 -12.13
N GLU A 57 4.62 11.82 -12.22
CA GLU A 57 5.31 12.07 -13.49
C GLU A 57 6.47 11.08 -13.58
N TYR A 58 6.60 10.40 -14.71
CA TYR A 58 7.61 9.35 -14.84
C TYR A 58 8.31 9.43 -16.21
N ASN A 59 9.62 9.15 -16.15
CA ASN A 59 10.46 8.95 -17.31
C ASN A 59 11.40 7.79 -16.97
N SER A 60 11.06 6.58 -17.46
CA SER A 60 11.81 5.36 -17.23
C SER A 60 12.21 4.76 -18.56
N ILE A 61 13.50 4.75 -18.84
CA ILE A 61 14.07 4.29 -20.11
C ILE A 61 15.21 3.31 -19.79
N SER A 62 15.21 2.15 -20.46
CA SER A 62 16.32 1.21 -20.38
C SER A 62 17.47 1.61 -21.31
N ASN A 63 18.68 1.18 -20.98
CA ASN A 63 19.73 1.09 -21.99
C ASN A 63 19.28 0.14 -23.11
N PRO A 64 19.75 0.37 -24.36
CA PRO A 64 19.51 -0.60 -25.44
C PRO A 64 20.03 -1.98 -25.05
N LEU A 65 19.19 -3.00 -25.14
CA LEU A 65 19.61 -4.39 -25.08
C LEU A 65 20.05 -4.81 -26.48
N ASN A 66 21.34 -5.02 -26.68
CA ASN A 66 21.88 -5.58 -27.90
C ASN A 66 21.91 -7.12 -27.78
N PHE A 67 21.32 -7.83 -28.74
CA PHE A 67 21.24 -9.27 -28.69
C PHE A 67 21.33 -9.93 -30.06
N ASP A 68 21.79 -11.17 -30.05
CA ASP A 68 21.75 -12.05 -31.18
C ASP A 68 20.68 -13.13 -30.98
N PHE A 69 20.00 -13.52 -32.04
CA PHE A 69 18.96 -14.54 -31.98
C PHE A 69 19.19 -15.58 -33.06
N SER A 70 19.08 -16.87 -32.72
CA SER A 70 19.15 -17.97 -33.66
C SER A 70 18.01 -18.96 -33.43
N LEU A 71 17.48 -19.47 -34.54
CA LEU A 71 16.40 -20.45 -34.58
C LEU A 71 16.85 -21.64 -35.46
N ALA A 72 16.99 -22.82 -34.87
CA ALA A 72 17.29 -24.05 -35.57
C ALA A 72 16.03 -24.91 -35.70
N MET A 73 15.64 -25.23 -36.93
CA MET A 73 14.52 -26.09 -37.28
C MET A 73 14.99 -27.16 -38.26
N GLY A 74 15.40 -28.35 -37.75
CA GLY A 74 15.99 -29.39 -38.57
C GLY A 74 17.28 -28.93 -39.26
N PRO A 75 17.37 -29.00 -40.59
CA PRO A 75 18.55 -28.54 -41.33
C PRO A 75 18.63 -27.00 -41.48
N MET A 76 17.52 -26.28 -41.18
CA MET A 76 17.46 -24.83 -41.30
C MET A 76 17.97 -24.18 -40.03
N ASN A 77 18.91 -23.26 -40.17
CA ASN A 77 19.39 -22.40 -39.09
C ASN A 77 19.32 -20.93 -39.53
N ILE A 78 18.44 -20.17 -38.87
CA ILE A 78 18.26 -18.74 -39.12
C ILE A 78 18.94 -17.99 -37.97
N THR A 79 19.77 -17.01 -38.28
CA THR A 79 20.47 -16.22 -37.26
C THR A 79 20.42 -14.75 -37.64
N SER A 80 20.05 -13.92 -36.68
CA SER A 80 20.17 -12.45 -36.74
C SER A 80 21.06 -11.95 -35.61
N LYS A 81 21.90 -10.98 -35.91
CA LYS A 81 22.89 -10.42 -34.99
C LYS A 81 22.72 -8.94 -34.84
N GLY A 82 23.10 -8.43 -33.67
CA GLY A 82 23.09 -7.00 -33.40
C GLY A 82 21.70 -6.37 -33.38
N LEU A 83 20.69 -7.14 -33.00
CA LEU A 83 19.34 -6.63 -32.77
C LEU A 83 19.35 -5.78 -31.52
N GLU A 84 18.47 -4.77 -31.52
CA GLU A 84 18.34 -3.83 -30.41
C GLU A 84 16.91 -3.79 -29.89
N ALA A 85 16.76 -3.81 -28.58
CA ALA A 85 15.50 -3.64 -27.89
C ALA A 85 15.63 -2.59 -26.77
N ILE A 86 14.58 -1.79 -26.57
CA ILE A 86 14.54 -0.74 -25.56
C ILE A 86 13.17 -0.74 -24.88
N SER A 87 13.15 -0.45 -23.60
CA SER A 87 11.94 -0.16 -22.83
C SER A 87 11.85 1.33 -22.57
N SER A 88 10.70 1.94 -22.82
CA SER A 88 10.49 3.37 -22.60
C SER A 88 9.08 3.63 -22.09
N PHE A 89 9.02 4.26 -20.91
CA PHE A 89 7.79 4.76 -20.28
C PHE A 89 7.97 6.22 -19.93
N ILE A 90 7.26 7.10 -20.60
CA ILE A 90 7.27 8.53 -20.34
C ILE A 90 5.82 9.00 -20.26
N GLY A 91 5.44 9.61 -19.14
CA GLY A 91 4.06 10.04 -18.98
C GLY A 91 3.74 10.62 -17.61
N LYS A 92 2.44 10.80 -17.41
CA LYS A 92 1.88 11.39 -16.18
C LYS A 92 0.59 10.67 -15.82
N GLU A 93 0.46 10.34 -14.54
CA GLU A 93 -0.75 9.81 -13.94
C GLU A 93 -1.26 10.75 -12.86
N SER A 94 -2.55 10.73 -12.63
CA SER A 94 -3.18 11.51 -11.57
C SER A 94 -4.39 10.79 -11.01
N THR A 95 -4.55 10.90 -9.70
CA THR A 95 -5.74 10.44 -9.00
C THR A 95 -6.10 11.43 -7.91
N ASP A 96 -7.38 11.55 -7.62
CA ASP A 96 -7.89 12.40 -6.56
C ASP A 96 -8.90 11.64 -5.69
N TYR A 97 -8.97 12.04 -4.43
CA TYR A 97 -9.83 11.44 -3.42
C TYR A 97 -10.48 12.55 -2.59
N VAL A 98 -11.76 12.33 -2.27
CA VAL A 98 -12.49 13.14 -1.30
C VAL A 98 -12.87 12.23 -0.12
N GLN A 99 -12.51 12.62 1.09
CA GLN A 99 -12.71 11.83 2.29
C GLN A 99 -13.57 12.57 3.31
N LEU A 100 -14.65 11.93 3.73
CA LEU A 100 -15.48 12.41 4.83
C LEU A 100 -15.16 11.62 6.10
N LEU A 101 -14.70 12.34 7.14
CA LEU A 101 -14.17 11.78 8.37
C LEU A 101 -14.99 12.29 9.57
N PRO A 102 -16.08 11.59 9.93
CA PRO A 102 -16.87 11.91 11.11
C PRO A 102 -16.15 11.43 12.38
N LYS A 103 -16.41 12.17 13.47
CA LYS A 103 -16.03 11.83 14.84
C LYS A 103 -17.19 12.09 15.78
N PHE A 104 -17.48 11.13 16.66
CA PHE A 104 -18.44 11.26 17.74
C PHE A 104 -17.75 10.85 19.03
N ALA A 105 -17.95 11.63 20.10
CA ALA A 105 -17.43 11.30 21.41
C ALA A 105 -18.45 11.66 22.48
N LEU A 106 -18.55 10.83 23.52
CA LEU A 106 -19.25 11.10 24.76
C LEU A 106 -18.24 11.00 25.90
N GLN A 107 -18.30 11.93 26.84
CA GLN A 107 -17.49 11.91 28.05
C GLN A 107 -18.36 12.27 29.25
N TYR A 108 -18.22 11.51 30.33
CA TYR A 108 -18.85 11.80 31.59
C TYR A 108 -17.76 12.01 32.65
N GLU A 109 -17.68 13.23 33.15
CA GLU A 109 -16.80 13.63 34.24
C GLU A 109 -17.64 13.76 35.51
N TRP A 110 -17.49 12.82 36.47
CA TRP A 110 -18.23 12.82 37.73
C TRP A 110 -17.54 13.64 38.81
N GLU A 111 -16.22 13.83 38.67
CA GLU A 111 -15.37 14.63 39.56
C GLU A 111 -14.20 15.16 38.73
N LYS A 112 -13.63 16.30 39.14
CA LYS A 112 -12.51 16.92 38.45
C LYS A 112 -11.33 15.93 38.28
N GLY A 113 -10.96 15.62 37.04
CA GLY A 113 -9.90 14.68 36.72
C GLY A 113 -10.33 13.22 36.73
N ASN A 114 -11.62 12.92 36.94
CA ASN A 114 -12.17 11.58 36.90
C ASN A 114 -13.27 11.51 35.83
N SER A 115 -13.02 10.84 34.74
CA SER A 115 -13.96 10.73 33.64
C SER A 115 -13.90 9.35 32.94
N ILE A 116 -15.00 8.98 32.33
CA ILE A 116 -15.11 7.90 31.35
C ILE A 116 -15.52 8.50 30.01
N TYR A 117 -15.01 7.93 28.93
CA TYR A 117 -15.37 8.38 27.58
C TYR A 117 -15.58 7.20 26.65
N ALA A 118 -16.32 7.47 25.57
CA ALA A 118 -16.43 6.60 24.40
C ALA A 118 -16.31 7.44 23.15
N THR A 119 -15.55 6.96 22.17
CA THR A 119 -15.37 7.62 20.88
C THR A 119 -15.63 6.67 19.73
N VAL A 120 -16.14 7.24 18.63
CA VAL A 120 -16.22 6.56 17.32
C VAL A 120 -15.69 7.57 16.31
N SER A 121 -14.69 7.15 15.52
CA SER A 121 -14.12 8.00 14.50
C SER A 121 -13.76 7.22 13.24
N LYS A 122 -13.81 7.90 12.10
CA LYS A 122 -13.31 7.39 10.83
C LYS A 122 -11.99 8.04 10.50
N GLY A 123 -10.99 7.22 10.18
CA GLY A 123 -9.70 7.64 9.68
C GLY A 123 -9.43 7.10 8.28
N TYR A 124 -8.40 7.63 7.63
CA TYR A 124 -7.89 7.06 6.39
C TYR A 124 -6.37 7.22 6.31
N ARG A 125 -5.76 6.39 5.47
CA ARG A 125 -4.38 6.49 5.03
C ARG A 125 -4.37 6.69 3.53
N SER A 126 -3.61 7.67 3.05
CA SER A 126 -3.55 8.05 1.64
C SER A 126 -3.16 6.89 0.73
N GLY A 127 -3.71 6.86 -0.48
CA GLY A 127 -3.22 6.03 -1.57
C GLY A 127 -1.91 6.57 -2.16
N GLY A 128 -1.50 6.00 -3.27
CA GLY A 128 -0.28 6.43 -3.95
C GLY A 128 0.07 5.60 -5.16
N TYR A 129 1.34 5.68 -5.57
CA TYR A 129 1.90 4.96 -6.69
C TYR A 129 3.16 4.18 -6.30
N ASN A 130 3.26 2.95 -6.76
CA ASN A 130 4.41 2.07 -6.59
C ASN A 130 5.39 2.27 -7.75
N ILE A 131 6.41 3.08 -7.59
CA ILE A 131 7.43 3.30 -8.63
C ILE A 131 8.25 2.03 -8.91
N GLN A 132 8.37 1.10 -7.95
CA GLN A 132 9.06 -0.18 -8.12
C GLN A 132 8.40 -1.07 -9.20
N MET A 133 7.08 -0.89 -9.45
CA MET A 133 6.37 -1.65 -10.50
C MET A 133 6.83 -1.32 -11.92
N PHE A 134 7.59 -0.22 -12.11
CA PHE A 134 8.19 0.06 -13.41
C PHE A 134 9.25 -0.97 -13.81
N SER A 135 9.85 -1.70 -12.88
CA SER A 135 10.74 -2.82 -13.22
C SER A 135 9.99 -3.96 -13.92
N ASP A 136 8.76 -4.24 -13.48
CA ASP A 136 7.92 -5.30 -14.06
C ASP A 136 7.37 -4.84 -15.42
N LEU A 137 6.90 -3.59 -15.51
CA LEU A 137 6.48 -2.98 -16.77
C LEU A 137 7.61 -2.97 -17.81
N ALA A 138 8.84 -2.60 -17.38
CA ALA A 138 10.00 -2.55 -18.24
C ALA A 138 10.38 -3.93 -18.81
N GLN A 139 10.27 -5.00 -18.02
CA GLN A 139 10.52 -6.37 -18.48
C GLN A 139 9.54 -6.77 -19.60
N GLY A 140 8.23 -6.52 -19.43
CA GLY A 140 7.23 -6.79 -20.46
C GLY A 140 7.45 -5.97 -21.73
N ALA A 141 7.72 -4.66 -21.58
CA ALA A 141 7.99 -3.78 -22.71
C ALA A 141 9.27 -4.17 -23.47
N LEU A 142 10.33 -4.56 -22.74
CA LEU A 142 11.57 -5.02 -23.34
C LEU A 142 11.36 -6.30 -24.14
N LYS A 143 10.60 -7.28 -23.61
CA LYS A 143 10.23 -8.49 -24.36
C LYS A 143 9.50 -8.14 -25.66
N ASN A 144 8.51 -7.25 -25.59
CA ASN A 144 7.78 -6.82 -26.78
C ASN A 144 8.68 -6.11 -27.79
N SER A 145 9.59 -5.25 -27.32
CA SER A 145 10.58 -4.57 -28.18
C SER A 145 11.54 -5.55 -28.86
N MET A 146 11.94 -6.64 -28.16
CA MET A 146 12.72 -7.71 -28.76
C MET A 146 11.95 -8.44 -29.86
N LEU A 147 10.67 -8.71 -29.67
CA LEU A 147 9.81 -9.33 -30.69
C LEU A 147 9.61 -8.40 -31.90
N ASP A 148 9.49 -7.09 -31.67
CA ASP A 148 9.45 -6.10 -32.75
C ASP A 148 10.75 -6.09 -33.57
N ALA A 149 11.90 -6.09 -32.92
CA ALA A 149 13.20 -6.14 -33.58
C ALA A 149 13.38 -7.43 -34.42
N LEU A 150 12.94 -8.57 -33.89
CA LEU A 150 12.94 -9.83 -34.60
C LEU A 150 11.98 -9.84 -35.81
N ALA A 151 10.77 -9.32 -35.64
CA ALA A 151 9.77 -9.27 -36.73
C ALA A 151 10.19 -8.31 -37.85
N ALA A 152 10.96 -7.26 -37.52
CA ALA A 152 11.50 -6.32 -38.51
C ALA A 152 12.75 -6.84 -39.25
N ASP A 153 13.40 -7.88 -38.73
CA ASP A 153 14.61 -8.45 -39.34
C ASP A 153 14.26 -9.24 -40.63
N PRO A 154 14.94 -8.97 -41.78
CA PRO A 154 14.68 -9.67 -43.04
C PRO A 154 14.75 -11.18 -42.95
N ASN A 155 15.62 -11.73 -42.08
CA ASN A 155 15.80 -13.17 -41.92
C ASN A 155 14.57 -13.85 -41.30
N PHE A 156 13.72 -13.11 -40.61
CA PHE A 156 12.49 -13.57 -39.94
C PHE A 156 11.20 -13.07 -40.61
N SER A 157 11.30 -12.43 -41.80
CA SER A 157 10.14 -11.81 -42.49
C SER A 157 8.97 -12.77 -42.71
N LEU A 158 9.23 -14.04 -43.04
CA LEU A 158 8.20 -15.07 -43.21
C LEU A 158 7.50 -15.48 -41.91
N MET A 159 8.07 -15.11 -40.78
CA MET A 159 7.56 -15.44 -39.44
C MET A 159 7.10 -14.20 -38.68
N ALA A 160 7.15 -13.01 -39.28
CA ALA A 160 6.91 -11.73 -38.62
C ALA A 160 5.55 -11.68 -37.93
N GLU A 161 4.45 -12.06 -38.61
CA GLU A 161 3.10 -12.07 -38.01
C GLU A 161 3.02 -12.99 -36.78
N ARG A 162 3.66 -14.20 -36.87
CA ARG A 162 3.67 -15.12 -35.74
C ARG A 162 4.49 -14.59 -34.59
N ILE A 163 5.60 -13.92 -34.86
CA ILE A 163 6.46 -13.29 -33.83
C ILE A 163 5.68 -12.16 -33.16
N LEU A 164 5.03 -11.27 -33.90
CA LEU A 164 4.22 -10.20 -33.36
C LEU A 164 3.03 -10.72 -32.54
N GLY A 165 2.44 -11.85 -32.95
CA GLY A 165 1.38 -12.53 -32.16
C GLY A 165 1.83 -13.09 -30.82
N MET A 166 3.15 -13.12 -30.52
CA MET A 166 3.70 -13.53 -29.23
C MET A 166 3.90 -12.37 -28.24
N LYS A 167 3.60 -11.15 -28.67
CA LYS A 167 3.67 -9.97 -27.78
C LYS A 167 2.66 -10.07 -26.65
N ASP A 168 3.08 -9.69 -25.47
CA ASP A 168 2.18 -9.57 -24.33
C ASP A 168 1.41 -8.26 -24.42
N GLU A 169 0.17 -8.28 -23.99
CA GLU A 169 -0.57 -7.05 -23.70
C GLU A 169 0.03 -6.40 -22.45
N LEU A 170 0.55 -5.19 -22.61
CA LEU A 170 1.11 -4.46 -21.48
C LEU A 170 -0.04 -3.84 -20.67
N PRO A 171 -0.05 -4.02 -19.35
CA PRO A 171 -1.05 -3.39 -18.51
C PRO A 171 -0.84 -1.86 -18.48
N GLU A 172 -1.92 -1.13 -18.25
CA GLU A 172 -1.85 0.32 -18.07
C GLU A 172 -0.97 0.67 -16.86
N VAL A 173 -0.12 1.69 -17.01
CA VAL A 173 0.77 2.16 -15.96
C VAL A 173 0.01 2.48 -14.69
N LYS A 174 -1.11 3.22 -14.80
CA LYS A 174 -1.94 3.58 -13.65
C LYS A 174 -2.48 2.36 -12.92
N ALA A 175 -3.05 1.41 -13.65
CA ALA A 175 -3.64 0.20 -13.07
C ALA A 175 -2.60 -0.67 -12.35
N THR A 176 -1.36 -0.68 -12.85
CA THR A 176 -0.27 -1.47 -12.29
C THR A 176 0.37 -0.81 -11.06
N THR A 177 0.52 0.50 -11.09
CA THR A 177 1.30 1.23 -10.07
C THR A 177 0.48 1.78 -8.93
N GLN A 178 -0.81 2.10 -9.18
CA GLN A 178 -1.66 2.75 -8.18
C GLN A 178 -2.11 1.80 -7.08
N TYR A 179 -2.08 2.26 -5.83
CA TYR A 179 -2.79 1.66 -4.70
C TYR A 179 -3.76 2.68 -4.09
N LYS A 180 -4.88 2.16 -3.56
CA LYS A 180 -6.01 2.97 -3.05
C LYS A 180 -5.79 3.40 -1.60
N PRO A 181 -6.51 4.43 -1.12
CA PRO A 181 -6.58 4.74 0.29
C PRO A 181 -7.11 3.56 1.12
N GLU A 182 -6.57 3.42 2.32
CA GLU A 182 -7.04 2.53 3.38
C GLU A 182 -7.97 3.33 4.30
N TYR A 183 -9.05 2.70 4.78
CA TYR A 183 -10.02 3.33 5.68
C TYR A 183 -10.17 2.53 6.96
N SER A 184 -10.28 3.23 8.09
CA SER A 184 -10.55 2.59 9.36
C SER A 184 -11.69 3.29 10.11
N TRP A 185 -12.52 2.48 10.76
CA TRP A 185 -13.40 2.92 11.83
C TRP A 185 -12.79 2.48 13.15
N ASP A 186 -12.64 3.43 14.03
CA ASP A 186 -12.11 3.24 15.36
C ASP A 186 -13.19 3.47 16.40
N PHE A 187 -13.33 2.52 17.32
CA PHE A 187 -14.25 2.51 18.45
C PHE A 187 -13.42 2.37 19.73
N GLU A 188 -13.48 3.34 20.59
CA GLU A 188 -12.69 3.35 21.81
C GLU A 188 -13.57 3.68 23.01
N ILE A 189 -13.33 3.01 24.13
CA ILE A 189 -13.85 3.36 25.45
C ILE A 189 -12.68 3.44 26.41
N GLY A 190 -12.66 4.48 27.24
CA GLY A 190 -11.57 4.66 28.18
C GLY A 190 -11.95 5.50 29.40
N SER A 191 -11.00 5.64 30.29
CA SER A 191 -11.15 6.43 31.50
C SER A 191 -9.87 7.20 31.82
N HIS A 192 -10.05 8.42 32.33
CA HIS A 192 -9.01 9.21 32.98
C HIS A 192 -9.33 9.26 34.46
N LEU A 193 -8.40 8.82 35.29
CA LEU A 193 -8.61 8.71 36.74
C LEU A 193 -7.49 9.45 37.49
N THR A 194 -7.89 10.25 38.45
CA THR A 194 -7.00 10.89 39.42
C THR A 194 -7.35 10.36 40.81
N LEU A 195 -6.49 9.53 41.34
CA LEU A 195 -6.69 8.78 42.58
C LEU A 195 -5.69 9.20 43.64
N TRP A 196 -5.91 8.76 44.90
CA TRP A 196 -5.00 9.00 46.03
C TRP A 196 -4.70 10.50 46.23
N GLU A 197 -5.74 11.31 46.30
CA GLU A 197 -5.60 12.76 46.49
C GLU A 197 -4.71 13.45 45.45
N GLY A 198 -4.75 12.95 44.18
CA GLY A 198 -3.97 13.50 43.06
C GLY A 198 -2.55 12.93 42.93
N LYS A 199 -2.18 11.88 43.68
CA LYS A 199 -0.87 11.26 43.60
C LYS A 199 -0.75 10.15 42.54
N LEU A 200 -1.89 9.60 42.10
CA LEU A 200 -1.93 8.56 41.05
C LEU A 200 -2.84 9.02 39.91
N TRP A 201 -2.30 9.07 38.71
CA TRP A 201 -3.06 9.25 37.46
C TRP A 201 -3.05 7.93 36.69
N ALA A 202 -4.22 7.51 36.25
CA ALA A 202 -4.39 6.32 35.46
C ALA A 202 -5.24 6.62 34.22
N ASP A 203 -4.71 6.31 33.06
CA ASP A 203 -5.41 6.34 31.78
C ASP A 203 -5.57 4.90 31.31
N LEU A 204 -6.81 4.47 31.09
CA LEU A 204 -7.15 3.13 30.63
C LEU A 204 -8.01 3.24 29.38
N ALA A 205 -7.71 2.46 28.35
CA ALA A 205 -8.50 2.40 27.13
C ALA A 205 -8.64 0.96 26.63
N ALA A 206 -9.75 0.69 25.96
CA ALA A 206 -9.96 -0.49 25.14
C ALA A 206 -10.47 -0.02 23.78
N PHE A 207 -9.93 -0.58 22.72
CA PHE A 207 -10.27 -0.17 21.36
C PHE A 207 -10.62 -1.36 20.47
N TYR A 208 -11.39 -1.08 19.42
CA TYR A 208 -11.69 -1.95 18.30
C TYR A 208 -11.63 -1.14 17.01
N MET A 209 -10.84 -1.61 16.03
CA MET A 209 -10.68 -0.98 14.73
C MET A 209 -11.06 -1.94 13.61
N ASP A 210 -11.92 -1.51 12.69
CA ASP A 210 -12.28 -2.19 11.44
C ASP A 210 -11.62 -1.45 10.28
N THR A 211 -10.69 -2.13 9.59
CA THR A 211 -9.91 -1.55 8.49
C THR A 211 -10.32 -2.20 7.17
N ARG A 212 -10.51 -1.36 6.15
CA ARG A 212 -10.84 -1.77 4.78
C ARG A 212 -9.80 -1.26 3.81
N ASP A 213 -9.59 -2.02 2.72
CA ASP A 213 -8.52 -1.75 1.75
C ASP A 213 -7.15 -1.63 2.44
N GLN A 214 -6.91 -2.50 3.43
CA GLN A 214 -5.68 -2.54 4.24
C GLN A 214 -4.45 -2.48 3.37
N GLN A 215 -3.60 -1.48 3.56
CA GLN A 215 -2.34 -1.35 2.85
C GLN A 215 -1.28 -2.23 3.50
N ILE A 216 -0.75 -3.17 2.74
CA ILE A 216 0.38 -4.01 3.16
C ILE A 216 1.53 -3.90 2.17
N SER A 217 2.74 -4.11 2.67
CA SER A 217 3.94 -4.15 1.85
C SER A 217 4.32 -5.61 1.56
N GLN A 218 4.45 -5.96 0.29
CA GLN A 218 4.91 -7.27 -0.16
C GLN A 218 6.03 -7.13 -1.19
N MET A 219 6.74 -8.23 -1.50
CA MET A 219 7.68 -8.27 -2.62
C MET A 219 6.92 -8.10 -3.94
N ALA A 220 7.49 -7.33 -4.86
CA ALA A 220 7.02 -7.29 -6.25
C ALA A 220 7.15 -8.68 -6.90
N GLU A 221 6.34 -8.99 -7.91
CA GLU A 221 6.38 -10.29 -8.60
C GLU A 221 7.74 -10.56 -9.27
N SER A 222 8.40 -9.52 -9.75
CA SER A 222 9.77 -9.58 -10.26
C SER A 222 10.83 -9.95 -9.22
N GLY A 223 10.49 -9.86 -7.92
CA GLY A 223 11.45 -9.96 -6.82
C GLY A 223 12.32 -8.71 -6.62
N LEU A 224 12.10 -7.65 -7.41
CA LEU A 224 12.88 -6.42 -7.38
C LEU A 224 12.16 -5.34 -6.56
N GLY A 225 12.35 -5.40 -5.24
CA GLY A 225 11.82 -4.41 -4.31
C GLY A 225 10.47 -4.77 -3.70
N ARG A 226 9.92 -3.85 -2.94
CA ARG A 226 8.65 -4.00 -2.23
C ARG A 226 7.62 -3.03 -2.79
N VAL A 227 6.39 -3.49 -2.86
CA VAL A 227 5.24 -2.71 -3.33
C VAL A 227 4.15 -2.69 -2.27
N THR A 228 3.38 -1.62 -2.23
CA THR A 228 2.19 -1.51 -1.41
C THR A 228 0.98 -2.00 -2.20
N ILE A 229 0.21 -2.89 -1.61
CA ILE A 229 -1.06 -3.36 -2.17
C ILE A 229 -2.19 -3.16 -1.17
N ASN A 230 -3.42 -3.15 -1.67
CA ASN A 230 -4.61 -3.16 -0.82
C ASN A 230 -5.03 -4.61 -0.59
N ALA A 231 -4.92 -5.06 0.67
CA ALA A 231 -5.20 -6.42 1.11
C ALA A 231 -6.56 -6.52 1.81
N GLY A 232 -7.65 -6.38 1.12
CA GLY A 232 -8.99 -6.62 1.66
C GLY A 232 -9.26 -5.94 3.02
N LYS A 233 -9.66 -6.72 4.05
CA LYS A 233 -10.08 -6.20 5.35
C LYS A 233 -9.30 -6.80 6.50
N SER A 234 -9.12 -6.00 7.54
CA SER A 234 -8.57 -6.45 8.82
C SER A 234 -9.37 -5.87 10.00
N ARG A 235 -9.17 -6.47 11.15
CA ARG A 235 -9.64 -5.94 12.43
C ARG A 235 -8.50 -5.96 13.43
N SER A 236 -8.44 -4.96 14.27
CA SER A 236 -7.59 -4.94 15.43
C SER A 236 -8.37 -4.54 16.67
N TYR A 237 -8.00 -5.08 17.80
CA TYR A 237 -8.55 -4.69 19.10
C TYR A 237 -7.49 -4.88 20.18
N GLY A 238 -7.62 -4.11 21.23
CA GLY A 238 -6.64 -4.15 22.28
C GLY A 238 -7.03 -3.34 23.49
N VAL A 239 -6.08 -3.28 24.41
CA VAL A 239 -6.17 -2.49 25.63
C VAL A 239 -4.89 -1.72 25.85
N GLU A 240 -5.03 -0.52 26.38
CA GLU A 240 -3.92 0.34 26.77
C GLU A 240 -4.10 0.81 28.20
N ALA A 241 -3.00 0.89 28.93
CA ALA A 241 -2.96 1.40 30.28
C ALA A 241 -1.72 2.27 30.47
N ALA A 242 -1.89 3.46 31.02
CA ALA A 242 -0.79 4.32 31.44
C ALA A 242 -1.01 4.75 32.90
N LEU A 243 0.01 4.57 33.70
CA LEU A 243 0.01 4.92 35.13
C LEU A 243 1.14 5.90 35.41
N ARG A 244 0.81 6.94 36.14
CA ARG A 244 1.80 7.89 36.67
C ARG A 244 1.53 8.12 38.15
N THR A 245 2.55 8.00 38.99
CA THR A 245 2.40 8.25 40.42
C THR A 245 3.61 8.99 40.98
N SER A 246 3.37 9.86 41.94
CA SER A 246 4.39 10.48 42.77
C SER A 246 4.34 9.82 44.16
N LEU A 247 5.27 8.87 44.40
CA LEU A 247 5.32 8.09 45.64
C LEU A 247 5.85 8.93 46.80
N THR A 248 6.83 9.78 46.51
CA THR A 248 7.39 10.77 47.44
C THR A 248 7.62 12.08 46.68
N ASN A 249 8.09 13.13 47.37
CA ASN A 249 8.46 14.39 46.72
C ASN A 249 9.64 14.20 45.73
N GLU A 250 10.47 13.17 45.93
CA GLU A 250 11.68 12.90 45.14
C GLU A 250 11.50 11.72 44.16
N LEU A 251 10.46 10.90 44.35
CA LEU A 251 10.27 9.69 43.56
C LEU A 251 8.95 9.69 42.81
N SER A 252 9.03 9.71 41.48
CA SER A 252 7.91 9.51 40.57
C SER A 252 8.10 8.24 39.74
N LEU A 253 7.02 7.53 39.47
CA LEU A 253 7.00 6.30 38.69
C LEU A 253 6.00 6.46 37.55
N ASN A 254 6.43 6.07 36.32
CA ASN A 254 5.58 5.99 35.14
C ASN A 254 5.65 4.56 34.60
N ALA A 255 4.51 4.00 34.29
CA ALA A 255 4.39 2.68 33.65
C ALA A 255 3.35 2.74 32.55
N SER A 256 3.59 2.03 31.45
CA SER A 256 2.61 1.88 30.38
C SER A 256 2.58 0.44 29.90
N TYR A 257 1.40 0.01 29.49
CA TYR A 257 1.15 -1.32 28.91
C TYR A 257 0.22 -1.17 27.73
N GLY A 258 0.52 -1.86 26.63
CA GLY A 258 -0.33 -1.96 25.46
C GLY A 258 -0.41 -3.40 24.98
N TYR A 259 -1.60 -3.85 24.62
CA TYR A 259 -1.85 -5.11 23.95
C TYR A 259 -2.71 -4.88 22.74
N THR A 260 -2.25 -5.38 21.60
CA THR A 260 -2.97 -5.32 20.31
C THR A 260 -3.04 -6.70 19.70
N TYR A 261 -4.24 -7.07 19.24
CA TYR A 261 -4.48 -8.28 18.44
C TYR A 261 -5.06 -7.86 17.10
N ALA A 262 -4.33 -8.10 16.00
CA ALA A 262 -4.73 -7.67 14.67
C ALA A 262 -4.69 -8.86 13.68
N THR A 263 -5.80 -9.09 12.98
CA THR A 263 -5.93 -10.20 12.01
C THR A 263 -6.65 -9.76 10.76
N PHE A 264 -6.32 -10.41 9.63
CA PHE A 264 -7.09 -10.28 8.41
C PHE A 264 -8.45 -10.96 8.56
N THR A 265 -9.51 -10.28 8.09
CA THR A 265 -10.87 -10.82 8.04
C THR A 265 -11.29 -11.19 6.62
N ASP A 266 -10.68 -10.55 5.62
CA ASP A 266 -10.94 -10.79 4.20
C ASP A 266 -9.68 -10.45 3.40
N TYR A 267 -8.78 -11.41 3.26
CA TYR A 267 -7.58 -11.29 2.43
C TYR A 267 -7.27 -12.61 1.74
N VAL A 268 -7.46 -12.62 0.42
CA VAL A 268 -7.14 -13.75 -0.46
C VAL A 268 -6.22 -13.25 -1.56
N THR A 269 -5.12 -13.94 -1.80
CA THR A 269 -4.18 -13.65 -2.89
C THR A 269 -3.96 -14.88 -3.74
N LYS A 270 -3.56 -14.69 -5.00
CA LYS A 270 -3.16 -15.78 -5.88
C LYS A 270 -1.69 -16.11 -5.66
N GLN A 271 -1.38 -17.38 -5.49
CA GLN A 271 -0.02 -17.88 -5.36
C GLN A 271 0.18 -19.06 -6.29
N LYS A 272 1.38 -19.17 -6.88
CA LYS A 272 1.74 -20.37 -7.67
C LYS A 272 2.00 -21.53 -6.72
N ASP A 273 1.39 -22.69 -7.02
CA ASP A 273 1.69 -23.94 -6.35
C ASP A 273 3.02 -24.54 -6.86
N SER A 274 3.40 -25.71 -6.34
CA SER A 274 4.61 -26.43 -6.74
C SER A 274 4.63 -26.87 -8.22
N GLU A 275 3.47 -26.88 -8.87
CA GLU A 275 3.29 -27.25 -10.28
C GLU A 275 3.19 -26.01 -11.18
N GLY A 276 3.21 -24.80 -10.60
CA GLY A 276 3.13 -23.53 -11.30
C GLY A 276 1.71 -23.03 -11.59
N ASN A 277 0.67 -23.73 -11.09
CA ASN A 277 -0.72 -23.29 -11.24
C ASN A 277 -1.05 -22.20 -10.24
N LEU A 278 -1.87 -21.21 -10.66
CA LEU A 278 -2.37 -20.17 -9.76
C LEU A 278 -3.48 -20.72 -8.88
N THR A 279 -3.25 -20.74 -7.58
CA THR A 279 -4.21 -21.13 -6.54
C THR A 279 -4.51 -19.99 -5.59
N ASP A 280 -5.74 -19.94 -5.08
CA ASP A 280 -6.13 -18.96 -4.09
C ASP A 280 -5.59 -19.33 -2.70
N LYS A 281 -4.84 -18.41 -2.09
CA LYS A 281 -4.35 -18.53 -0.72
C LYS A 281 -5.05 -17.54 0.18
N SER A 282 -5.81 -18.04 1.13
CA SER A 282 -6.48 -17.22 2.15
C SER A 282 -5.54 -16.94 3.33
N TYR A 283 -5.52 -15.67 3.74
CA TYR A 283 -4.86 -15.19 4.95
C TYR A 283 -5.85 -14.82 6.06
N ASN A 284 -7.14 -15.14 5.90
CA ASN A 284 -8.15 -14.88 6.91
C ASN A 284 -7.77 -15.53 8.24
N GLY A 285 -7.88 -14.77 9.33
CA GLY A 285 -7.46 -15.16 10.67
C GLY A 285 -5.95 -15.15 10.91
N LYS A 286 -5.11 -14.83 9.94
CA LYS A 286 -3.68 -14.63 10.13
C LYS A 286 -3.39 -13.21 10.63
N TYR A 287 -2.31 -13.06 11.39
CA TYR A 287 -1.89 -11.76 11.90
C TYR A 287 -1.55 -10.78 10.79
N VAL A 288 -1.92 -9.52 10.99
CA VAL A 288 -1.44 -8.41 10.18
C VAL A 288 0.04 -8.17 10.54
N PRO A 289 0.96 -8.12 9.58
CA PRO A 289 2.37 -7.89 9.88
C PRO A 289 2.61 -6.44 10.32
N PHE A 290 3.53 -6.25 11.25
CA PHE A 290 3.99 -4.94 11.72
C PHE A 290 2.93 -4.08 12.43
N VAL A 291 2.10 -4.72 13.25
CA VAL A 291 1.13 -4.06 14.15
C VAL A 291 1.68 -4.00 15.56
#